data_f446e41dfea8fa0d94e33af310ffda7c
#
_entry.id   f446e41dfea8fa0d94e33af310ffda7c
#
_cell.length_a   1.000
_cell.length_b   1.000
_cell.length_c   1.000
_cell.angle_alpha   90.00
_cell.angle_beta   90.00
_cell.angle_gamma   90.00
#
_symmetry.space_group_name_H-M   'P 1'
#
loop_
_entity.id
_entity.type
_entity.pdbx_description
1 polymer ?
#
loop_
_entity_poly.entity_id
_entity_poly.type
_entity_poly.pdbx_seq_one_letter_code
_entity_poly.pdbx_strand_id
1 'polypeptide(L)'
;GNTYHLYLRPGTGILREAGGLHKFNGWDRPILTDSGGYQVYSLSDNRKITPEGVKFKSHIDGSAHLFTPENVMDIQRVIGADIIMAFDECPPYPCDFEYAKKSLQITNHWLDRCFARISETEPLYGHHQSLFPIVQGSVFRDLRIASAEYIAAKGAEGNAIGGLSVGE
;
A
#
# COMPACT_ATOMS: atom_id res chain seq x y z
N GLY A 1 -10.91 3.27 -2.70
CA GLY A 1 -10.98 2.67 -1.36
C GLY A 1 -9.63 2.70 -0.65
N ASN A 2 -9.61 2.18 0.59
CA ASN A 2 -8.37 2.16 1.37
C ASN A 2 -8.24 0.83 2.13
N THR A 3 -7.13 0.14 1.92
CA THR A 3 -6.87 -1.20 2.46
C THR A 3 -6.86 -1.24 3.98
N TYR A 4 -6.25 -0.26 4.65
CA TYR A 4 -6.20 -0.20 6.11
C TYR A 4 -7.60 -0.15 6.73
N HIS A 5 -8.46 0.73 6.22
CA HIS A 5 -9.82 0.86 6.74
C HIS A 5 -10.66 -0.38 6.44
N LEU A 6 -10.61 -0.89 5.21
CA LEU A 6 -11.37 -2.07 4.81
C LEU A 6 -10.92 -3.35 5.55
N TYR A 7 -9.62 -3.47 5.84
CA TYR A 7 -9.06 -4.55 6.66
C TYR A 7 -9.59 -4.54 8.09
N LEU A 8 -9.64 -3.37 8.72
CA LEU A 8 -10.13 -3.24 10.09
C LEU A 8 -11.67 -3.32 10.16
N ARG A 9 -12.35 -2.73 9.19
CA ARG A 9 -13.82 -2.71 9.13
C ARG A 9 -14.31 -2.50 7.69
N PRO A 10 -15.10 -3.40 7.10
CA PRO A 10 -15.81 -4.51 7.76
C PRO A 10 -14.93 -5.73 8.07
N GLY A 11 -13.69 -5.79 7.57
CA GLY A 11 -12.78 -6.92 7.69
C GLY A 11 -12.78 -7.83 6.46
N THR A 12 -11.67 -8.53 6.27
CA THR A 12 -11.45 -9.38 5.08
C THR A 12 -12.42 -10.56 5.00
N GLY A 13 -12.89 -11.09 6.15
CA GLY A 13 -13.89 -12.17 6.17
C GLY A 13 -15.19 -11.75 5.47
N ILE A 14 -15.78 -10.64 5.91
CA ILE A 14 -17.03 -10.11 5.34
C ILE A 14 -16.87 -9.76 3.86
N LEU A 15 -15.76 -9.12 3.48
CA LEU A 15 -15.50 -8.79 2.09
C LEU A 15 -15.37 -10.03 1.20
N ARG A 16 -14.73 -11.09 1.70
CA ARG A 16 -14.62 -12.37 0.99
C ARG A 16 -15.97 -13.04 0.79
N GLU A 17 -16.78 -13.10 1.84
CA GLU A 17 -18.15 -13.66 1.80
C GLU A 17 -19.05 -12.87 0.84
N ALA A 18 -18.93 -11.56 0.79
CA ALA A 18 -19.65 -10.70 -0.14
C ALA A 18 -19.21 -10.87 -1.60
N GLY A 19 -18.06 -11.50 -1.87
CA GLY A 19 -17.51 -11.64 -3.22
C GLY A 19 -16.73 -10.41 -3.70
N GLY A 20 -16.04 -9.74 -2.75
CA GLY A 20 -15.19 -8.58 -2.98
C GLY A 20 -15.91 -7.23 -2.85
N LEU A 21 -15.13 -6.15 -2.94
CA LEU A 21 -15.60 -4.78 -2.70
C LEU A 21 -16.62 -4.32 -3.73
N HIS A 22 -16.51 -4.76 -5.00
CA HIS A 22 -17.48 -4.45 -6.04
C HIS A 22 -18.89 -4.92 -5.65
N LYS A 23 -19.02 -6.17 -5.24
CA LYS A 23 -20.31 -6.73 -4.82
C LYS A 23 -20.78 -6.17 -3.48
N PHE A 24 -19.85 -5.96 -2.54
CA PHE A 24 -20.16 -5.37 -1.23
C PHE A 24 -20.76 -3.97 -1.36
N ASN A 25 -20.25 -3.14 -2.30
CA ASN A 25 -20.74 -1.79 -2.53
C ASN A 25 -21.82 -1.69 -3.60
N GLY A 26 -22.11 -2.76 -4.35
CA GLY A 26 -22.99 -2.70 -5.54
C GLY A 26 -22.41 -1.78 -6.63
N TRP A 27 -21.07 -1.74 -6.79
CA TRP A 27 -20.38 -0.86 -7.72
C TRP A 27 -19.75 -1.66 -8.86
N ASP A 28 -20.12 -1.35 -10.10
CA ASP A 28 -19.76 -2.08 -11.32
C ASP A 28 -18.65 -1.41 -12.16
N ARG A 29 -18.10 -0.30 -11.66
CA ARG A 29 -17.04 0.46 -12.33
C ARG A 29 -15.68 0.25 -11.63
N PRO A 30 -14.55 0.60 -12.29
CA PRO A 30 -13.24 0.41 -11.69
C PRO A 30 -13.10 0.99 -10.27
N ILE A 31 -12.43 0.24 -9.41
CA ILE A 31 -12.10 0.62 -8.03
C ILE A 31 -10.59 0.63 -7.89
N LEU A 32 -10.08 1.68 -7.25
CA LEU A 32 -8.70 1.76 -6.79
C LEU A 32 -8.66 1.65 -5.26
N THR A 33 -7.68 0.90 -4.75
CA THR A 33 -7.41 0.85 -3.29
C THR A 33 -5.97 1.25 -2.99
N ASP A 34 -5.82 2.20 -2.06
CA ASP A 34 -4.53 2.51 -1.45
C ASP A 34 -4.04 1.34 -0.60
N SER A 35 -2.72 1.21 -0.46
CA SER A 35 -2.11 0.14 0.35
C SER A 35 -2.43 0.22 1.85
N GLY A 36 -2.73 1.42 2.35
CA GLY A 36 -2.93 1.70 3.76
C GLY A 36 -1.66 2.12 4.51
N GLY A 37 -0.52 2.24 3.85
CA GLY A 37 0.75 2.64 4.47
C GLY A 37 0.66 4.01 5.16
N TYR A 38 0.07 4.99 4.50
CA TYR A 38 -0.14 6.33 5.08
C TYR A 38 -1.05 6.29 6.32
N GLN A 39 -2.12 5.50 6.32
CA GLN A 39 -3.05 5.40 7.45
C GLN A 39 -2.40 4.72 8.66
N VAL A 40 -1.57 3.71 8.44
CA VAL A 40 -0.74 3.15 9.51
C VAL A 40 0.19 4.22 10.08
N TYR A 41 0.72 5.12 9.22
CA TYR A 41 1.51 6.27 9.67
C TYR A 41 0.68 7.26 10.47
N SER A 42 -0.45 7.74 9.95
CA SER A 42 -1.20 8.88 10.49
C SER A 42 -2.14 8.54 11.65
N LEU A 43 -2.63 7.29 11.73
CA LEU A 43 -3.66 6.87 12.68
C LEU A 43 -3.15 5.94 13.79
N SER A 44 -1.86 5.63 13.82
CA SER A 44 -1.29 4.72 14.80
C SER A 44 -0.18 5.40 15.61
N ASP A 45 -0.45 5.71 16.89
CA ASP A 45 0.51 6.34 17.81
C ASP A 45 1.71 5.44 18.14
N ASN A 46 1.55 4.13 18.02
CA ASN A 46 2.56 3.11 18.35
C ASN A 46 2.83 2.19 17.16
N ARG A 47 3.50 2.72 16.13
CA ARG A 47 3.97 1.93 15.00
C ARG A 47 5.46 1.64 15.10
N LYS A 48 5.87 0.50 14.59
CA LYS A 48 7.28 0.13 14.41
C LYS A 48 7.49 -0.32 12.97
N ILE A 49 8.25 0.47 12.22
CA ILE A 49 8.67 0.17 10.85
C ILE A 49 9.94 -0.66 10.91
N THR A 50 9.98 -1.74 10.15
CA THR A 50 11.14 -2.62 9.97
C THR A 50 11.22 -3.02 8.49
N PRO A 51 12.35 -3.56 8.00
CA PRO A 51 12.42 -4.07 6.64
C PRO A 51 11.36 -5.15 6.33
N GLU A 52 10.89 -5.88 7.33
CA GLU A 52 9.84 -6.90 7.18
C GLU A 52 8.45 -6.33 6.96
N GLY A 53 8.17 -5.16 7.57
CA GLY A 53 6.86 -4.54 7.52
C GLY A 53 6.61 -3.59 8.68
N VAL A 54 5.34 -3.29 8.95
CA VAL A 54 4.92 -2.33 9.98
C VAL A 54 4.05 -3.01 11.02
N LYS A 55 4.49 -2.98 12.27
CA LYS A 55 3.65 -3.33 13.43
C LYS A 55 2.90 -2.07 13.89
N PHE A 56 1.62 -2.20 14.12
CA PHE A 56 0.78 -1.08 14.57
C PHE A 56 -0.37 -1.55 15.46
N LYS A 57 -1.01 -0.62 16.15
CA LYS A 57 -2.25 -0.85 16.88
C LYS A 57 -3.43 -0.22 16.15
N SER A 58 -4.52 -0.95 16.08
CA SER A 58 -5.78 -0.45 15.53
C SER A 58 -6.28 0.75 16.34
N HIS A 59 -6.64 1.82 15.65
CA HIS A 59 -7.27 3.00 16.26
C HIS A 59 -8.72 2.74 16.71
N ILE A 60 -9.32 1.61 16.29
CA ILE A 60 -10.70 1.25 16.60
C ILE A 60 -10.79 0.57 17.97
N ASP A 61 -9.91 -0.40 18.22
CA ASP A 61 -9.99 -1.29 19.39
C ASP A 61 -8.66 -1.56 20.09
N GLY A 62 -7.56 -0.96 19.59
CA GLY A 62 -6.22 -1.12 20.15
C GLY A 62 -5.55 -2.47 19.87
N SER A 63 -6.17 -3.36 19.09
CA SER A 63 -5.59 -4.65 18.71
C SER A 63 -4.28 -4.47 17.93
N ALA A 64 -3.33 -5.40 18.13
CA ALA A 64 -2.04 -5.36 17.46
C ALA A 64 -2.10 -6.07 16.11
N HIS A 65 -1.54 -5.41 15.09
CA HIS A 65 -1.50 -5.90 13.72
C HIS A 65 -0.09 -5.80 13.14
N LEU A 66 0.16 -6.58 12.10
CA LEU A 66 1.37 -6.52 11.28
C LEU A 66 0.97 -6.42 9.81
N PHE A 67 1.39 -5.37 9.13
CA PHE A 67 1.36 -5.29 7.67
C PHE A 67 2.76 -5.59 7.12
N THR A 68 2.83 -6.58 6.24
CA THR A 68 3.98 -6.86 5.38
C THR A 68 3.58 -6.64 3.93
N PRO A 69 4.51 -6.45 3.00
CA PRO A 69 4.18 -6.37 1.58
C PRO A 69 3.31 -7.53 1.11
N GLU A 70 3.62 -8.75 1.53
CA GLU A 70 2.89 -9.95 1.13
C GLU A 70 1.46 -9.95 1.64
N ASN A 71 1.27 -9.72 2.96
CA ASN A 71 -0.09 -9.79 3.51
C ASN A 71 -0.96 -8.60 3.07
N VAL A 72 -0.38 -7.44 2.77
CA VAL A 72 -1.12 -6.32 2.18
C VAL A 72 -1.60 -6.68 0.77
N MET A 73 -0.78 -7.37 -0.03
CA MET A 73 -1.21 -7.89 -1.33
C MET A 73 -2.33 -8.91 -1.18
N ASP A 74 -2.21 -9.85 -0.23
CA ASP A 74 -3.27 -10.84 0.06
C ASP A 74 -4.58 -10.17 0.50
N ILE A 75 -4.51 -9.15 1.33
CA ILE A 75 -5.68 -8.36 1.73
C ILE A 75 -6.30 -7.68 0.50
N GLN A 76 -5.51 -7.08 -0.38
CA GLN A 76 -6.02 -6.43 -1.60
C GLN A 76 -6.57 -7.45 -2.61
N ARG A 77 -6.06 -8.69 -2.65
CA ARG A 77 -6.73 -9.79 -3.37
C ARG A 77 -8.14 -10.06 -2.84
N VAL A 78 -8.30 -10.07 -1.52
CA VAL A 78 -9.63 -10.24 -0.88
C VAL A 78 -10.53 -9.04 -1.09
N ILE A 79 -10.00 -7.83 -1.05
CA ILE A 79 -10.77 -6.62 -1.37
C ILE A 79 -11.25 -6.67 -2.83
N GLY A 80 -10.39 -7.05 -3.77
CA GLY A 80 -10.75 -7.24 -5.16
C GLY A 80 -10.95 -5.93 -5.93
N ALA A 81 -10.13 -4.89 -5.66
CA ALA A 81 -10.10 -3.69 -6.49
C ALA A 81 -9.38 -3.96 -7.82
N ASP A 82 -9.65 -3.17 -8.86
CA ASP A 82 -9.02 -3.28 -10.18
C ASP A 82 -7.58 -2.73 -10.16
N ILE A 83 -7.38 -1.63 -9.46
CA ILE A 83 -6.06 -1.00 -9.25
C ILE A 83 -5.72 -1.09 -7.77
N ILE A 84 -4.58 -1.72 -7.46
CA ILE A 84 -4.07 -1.90 -6.11
C ILE A 84 -2.72 -1.21 -5.97
N MET A 85 -2.54 -0.42 -4.92
CA MET A 85 -1.29 0.28 -4.66
C MET A 85 -0.29 -0.63 -3.96
N ALA A 86 0.97 -0.57 -4.37
CA ALA A 86 2.06 -1.23 -3.65
C ALA A 86 2.16 -0.68 -2.23
N PHE A 87 2.56 -1.55 -1.30
CA PHE A 87 2.81 -1.15 0.09
C PHE A 87 4.09 -0.31 0.14
N ASP A 88 4.00 0.89 0.70
CA ASP A 88 5.06 1.87 0.75
C ASP A 88 5.22 2.48 2.14
N GLU A 89 6.38 3.03 2.41
CA GLU A 89 6.63 3.88 3.58
C GLU A 89 6.57 5.33 3.13
N CYS A 90 5.57 6.06 3.65
CA CYS A 90 5.41 7.49 3.41
C CYS A 90 6.16 8.27 4.51
N PRO A 91 7.29 8.93 4.19
CA PRO A 91 8.04 9.69 5.18
C PRO A 91 7.23 10.88 5.67
N PRO A 92 7.43 11.30 6.95
CA PRO A 92 6.81 12.52 7.46
C PRO A 92 7.36 13.77 6.74
N TYR A 93 6.61 14.85 6.82
CA TYR A 93 7.13 16.15 6.46
C TYR A 93 7.01 17.12 7.66
N PRO A 94 8.08 17.88 7.98
CA PRO A 94 9.42 17.78 7.37
C PRO A 94 10.19 16.53 7.83
N CYS A 95 11.11 16.06 7.00
CA CYS A 95 12.10 15.06 7.39
C CYS A 95 13.46 15.41 6.78
N ASP A 96 14.56 14.89 7.36
CA ASP A 96 15.88 15.05 6.79
C ASP A 96 16.13 14.13 5.59
N PHE A 97 17.18 14.42 4.82
CA PHE A 97 17.53 13.67 3.61
C PHE A 97 17.87 12.21 3.92
N GLU A 98 18.57 11.93 5.01
CA GLU A 98 18.98 10.56 5.38
C GLU A 98 17.78 9.70 5.78
N TYR A 99 16.79 10.29 6.46
CA TYR A 99 15.53 9.61 6.72
C TYR A 99 14.78 9.31 5.42
N ALA A 100 14.59 10.32 4.55
CA ALA A 100 13.90 10.14 3.28
C ALA A 100 14.58 9.09 2.38
N LYS A 101 15.92 9.04 2.39
CA LYS A 101 16.70 8.04 1.67
C LYS A 101 16.48 6.62 2.19
N LYS A 102 16.49 6.44 3.51
CA LYS A 102 16.19 5.14 4.14
C LYS A 102 14.75 4.69 3.88
N SER A 103 13.80 5.61 3.99
CA SER A 103 12.40 5.39 3.67
C SER A 103 12.24 4.90 2.22
N LEU A 104 12.89 5.55 1.26
CA LEU A 104 12.88 5.13 -0.14
C LEU A 104 13.47 3.73 -0.34
N GLN A 105 14.56 3.39 0.36
CA GLN A 105 15.14 2.04 0.30
C GLN A 105 14.16 0.97 0.82
N ILE A 106 13.45 1.25 1.90
CA ILE A 106 12.40 0.37 2.44
C ILE A 106 11.27 0.22 1.41
N THR A 107 10.77 1.33 0.87
CA THR A 107 9.71 1.34 -0.14
C THR A 107 10.09 0.51 -1.38
N ASN A 108 11.30 0.66 -1.90
CA ASN A 108 11.78 -0.11 -3.04
C ASN A 108 11.89 -1.61 -2.72
N HIS A 109 12.40 -1.97 -1.54
CA HIS A 109 12.46 -3.35 -1.09
C HIS A 109 11.06 -3.97 -0.92
N TRP A 110 10.12 -3.22 -0.35
CA TRP A 110 8.73 -3.67 -0.22
C TRP A 110 8.04 -3.80 -1.57
N LEU A 111 8.34 -2.91 -2.51
CA LEU A 111 7.81 -2.98 -3.87
C LEU A 111 8.19 -4.30 -4.57
N ASP A 112 9.46 -4.71 -4.45
CA ASP A 112 9.92 -5.99 -5.02
C ASP A 112 9.14 -7.17 -4.44
N ARG A 113 8.89 -7.16 -3.14
CA ARG A 113 8.11 -8.18 -2.45
C ARG A 113 6.63 -8.15 -2.84
N CYS A 114 6.05 -6.97 -3.07
CA CYS A 114 4.70 -6.84 -3.60
C CYS A 114 4.58 -7.48 -5.00
N PHE A 115 5.52 -7.18 -5.90
CA PHE A 115 5.53 -7.79 -7.23
C PHE A 115 5.69 -9.31 -7.17
N ALA A 116 6.61 -9.80 -6.35
CA ALA A 116 6.80 -11.24 -6.14
C ALA A 116 5.48 -11.88 -5.67
N ARG A 117 4.83 -11.31 -4.64
CA ARG A 117 3.58 -11.85 -4.10
C ARG A 117 2.44 -11.83 -5.10
N ILE A 118 2.29 -10.77 -5.87
CA ILE A 118 1.26 -10.68 -6.91
C ILE A 118 1.47 -11.73 -8.01
N SER A 119 2.73 -12.03 -8.38
CA SER A 119 3.04 -13.07 -9.37
C SER A 119 2.78 -14.49 -8.86
N GLU A 120 2.77 -14.71 -7.55
CA GLU A 120 2.51 -16.00 -6.90
C GLU A 120 1.01 -16.24 -6.62
N THR A 121 0.16 -15.22 -6.78
CA THR A 121 -1.26 -15.28 -6.39
C THR A 121 -2.18 -14.86 -7.52
N GLU A 122 -3.34 -15.51 -7.58
CA GLU A 122 -4.37 -15.19 -8.57
C GLU A 122 -5.45 -14.25 -8.01
N PRO A 123 -6.06 -13.40 -8.85
CA PRO A 123 -7.26 -12.64 -8.49
C PRO A 123 -8.40 -13.56 -8.08
N LEU A 124 -9.10 -13.22 -7.00
CA LEU A 124 -10.14 -14.09 -6.43
C LEU A 124 -11.50 -14.01 -7.15
N TYR A 125 -11.76 -12.94 -7.91
CA TYR A 125 -13.11 -12.65 -8.41
C TYR A 125 -13.19 -12.60 -9.94
N GLY A 126 -12.18 -13.15 -10.63
CA GLY A 126 -12.22 -13.37 -12.08
C GLY A 126 -11.94 -12.13 -12.94
N HIS A 127 -11.50 -11.02 -12.35
CA HIS A 127 -11.02 -9.85 -13.05
C HIS A 127 -9.55 -9.55 -12.73
N HIS A 128 -8.87 -8.91 -13.65
CA HIS A 128 -7.49 -8.52 -13.51
C HIS A 128 -7.32 -7.44 -12.42
N GLN A 129 -6.21 -7.48 -11.69
CA GLN A 129 -5.82 -6.47 -10.71
C GLN A 129 -4.43 -5.95 -11.05
N SER A 130 -4.34 -4.66 -11.38
CA SER A 130 -3.09 -3.99 -11.73
C SER A 130 -2.40 -3.47 -10.47
N LEU A 131 -1.15 -3.91 -10.23
CA LEU A 131 -0.31 -3.37 -9.15
C LEU A 131 0.36 -2.08 -9.61
N PHE A 132 0.08 -0.97 -8.93
CA PHE A 132 0.68 0.33 -9.19
C PHE A 132 1.76 0.63 -8.14
N PRO A 133 3.05 0.74 -8.53
CA PRO A 133 4.10 1.30 -7.69
C PRO A 133 3.94 2.80 -7.50
N ILE A 134 4.55 3.34 -6.44
CA ILE A 134 4.38 4.73 -6.02
C ILE A 134 5.73 5.43 -5.97
N VAL A 135 5.88 6.56 -6.67
CA VAL A 135 7.05 7.43 -6.56
C VAL A 135 7.07 8.08 -5.18
N GLN A 136 8.13 7.84 -4.42
CA GLN A 136 8.39 8.45 -3.11
C GLN A 136 9.71 9.26 -3.15
N GLY A 137 10.22 9.74 -2.01
CA GLY A 137 11.46 10.51 -1.92
C GLY A 137 11.27 11.89 -1.28
N SER A 138 10.13 12.12 -0.60
CA SER A 138 9.79 13.38 0.05
C SER A 138 9.93 14.57 -0.91
N VAL A 139 10.52 15.68 -0.48
CA VAL A 139 10.77 16.89 -1.30
C VAL A 139 12.15 16.88 -1.97
N PHE A 140 12.91 15.80 -1.86
CA PHE A 140 14.28 15.72 -2.37
C PHE A 140 14.28 15.28 -3.83
N ARG A 141 14.62 16.21 -4.73
CA ARG A 141 14.61 15.99 -6.19
C ARG A 141 15.34 14.71 -6.61
N ASP A 142 16.56 14.50 -6.09
CA ASP A 142 17.38 13.34 -6.49
C ASP A 142 16.78 12.01 -6.05
N LEU A 143 16.17 11.96 -4.86
CA LEU A 143 15.46 10.78 -4.38
C LEU A 143 14.20 10.50 -5.20
N ARG A 144 13.47 11.54 -5.60
CA ARG A 144 12.28 11.40 -6.46
C ARG A 144 12.63 10.91 -7.85
N ILE A 145 13.72 11.39 -8.44
CA ILE A 145 14.22 10.88 -9.72
C ILE A 145 14.62 9.42 -9.59
N ALA A 146 15.44 9.07 -8.58
CA ALA A 146 15.86 7.69 -8.34
C ALA A 146 14.65 6.75 -8.13
N SER A 147 13.62 7.21 -7.39
CA SER A 147 12.36 6.48 -7.22
C SER A 147 11.65 6.25 -8.55
N ALA A 148 11.50 7.31 -9.36
CA ALA A 148 10.82 7.24 -10.64
C ALA A 148 11.53 6.28 -11.62
N GLU A 149 12.86 6.35 -11.69
CA GLU A 149 13.67 5.43 -12.51
C GLU A 149 13.52 3.97 -12.04
N TYR A 150 13.56 3.75 -10.72
CA TYR A 150 13.43 2.42 -10.14
C TYR A 150 12.07 1.78 -10.47
N ILE A 151 10.96 2.51 -10.27
CA ILE A 151 9.62 1.99 -10.55
C ILE A 151 9.34 1.85 -12.05
N ALA A 152 9.86 2.77 -12.88
CA ALA A 152 9.71 2.67 -14.34
C ALA A 152 10.33 1.39 -14.88
N ALA A 153 11.48 0.97 -14.33
CA ALA A 153 12.15 -0.28 -14.70
C ALA A 153 11.33 -1.55 -14.37
N LYS A 154 10.30 -1.46 -13.51
CA LYS A 154 9.42 -2.61 -13.19
C LYS A 154 8.44 -2.93 -14.30
N GLY A 155 8.18 -2.01 -15.23
CA GLY A 155 7.24 -2.22 -16.34
C GLY A 155 5.79 -2.44 -15.89
N ALA A 156 5.38 -1.83 -14.77
CA ALA A 156 4.00 -1.89 -14.29
C ALA A 156 3.03 -1.22 -15.29
N GLU A 157 1.76 -1.62 -15.26
CA GLU A 157 0.71 -1.07 -16.13
C GLU A 157 0.38 0.40 -15.83
N GLY A 158 0.73 0.87 -14.64
CA GLY A 158 0.62 2.26 -14.24
C GLY A 158 1.45 2.56 -13.00
N ASN A 159 1.64 3.84 -12.72
CA ASN A 159 2.43 4.33 -11.60
C ASN A 159 1.70 5.46 -10.89
N ALA A 160 1.87 5.55 -9.57
CA ALA A 160 1.36 6.65 -8.77
C ALA A 160 2.48 7.62 -8.37
N ILE A 161 2.11 8.87 -8.11
CA ILE A 161 3.01 9.90 -7.57
C ILE A 161 2.60 10.14 -6.11
N GLY A 162 3.41 9.66 -5.18
CA GLY A 162 3.15 9.79 -3.75
C GLY A 162 3.76 11.05 -3.12
N GLY A 163 3.37 11.31 -1.86
CA GLY A 163 3.91 12.38 -1.04
C GLY A 163 3.41 13.80 -1.36
N LEU A 164 2.48 13.96 -2.31
CA LEU A 164 2.00 15.29 -2.72
C LEU A 164 1.10 15.98 -1.68
N SER A 165 0.40 15.22 -0.86
CA SER A 165 -0.49 15.73 0.20
C SER A 165 0.16 15.71 1.59
N VAL A 166 1.44 15.37 1.67
CA VAL A 166 2.21 15.28 2.91
C VAL A 166 3.44 16.18 2.73
N GLY A 167 3.34 17.44 3.03
CA GLY A 167 4.54 18.25 2.89
C GLY A 167 4.34 19.67 2.38
N GLU A 168 3.12 20.16 2.42
CA GLU A 168 2.81 21.58 2.24
C GLU A 168 2.60 22.28 3.58
#